data_118d2f5b8e325582fdf6ba25dcfc3c7a
#
_entry.id   118d2f5b8e325582fdf6ba25dcfc3c7a
#
_cell.length_a   1.000
_cell.length_b   1.000
_cell.length_c   1.000
_cell.angle_alpha   90.00
_cell.angle_beta   90.00
_cell.angle_gamma   90.00
#
_symmetry.space_group_name_H-M   'P 1'
#
loop_
_entity.id
_entity.type
_entity.pdbx_description
1 polymer ?
#
loop_
_entity_poly.entity_id
_entity_poly.type
_entity_poly.pdbx_seq_one_letter_code
_entity_poly.pdbx_strand_id
1 'polypeptide(L)'
;MSDRLPPGPNQRINRARLISFDFDGKKVEAYEGDTIGSALHASGRRTISRSFKYHRPRGLLCCAGQCPNCLVEVDGWPGVRACTEPVRPGMEVRHLNASPSLEFDAMRATDLVGSRLTPPGFYYKTFIRPRRLWPLYERVLRHAAGLGKLPKKQAEREWHTEYRRRHADVLVIGGGIAGMAAALRAAELGADVVLVDDGPELGG
;
A
#
# COMPACT_ATOMS: atom_id res chain seq x y z
N MET A 1 -4.95 -7.60 -24.22
CA MET A 1 -5.76 -8.69 -23.68
C MET A 1 -5.72 -8.59 -22.15
N SER A 2 -6.84 -8.74 -21.48
CA SER A 2 -6.88 -8.69 -20.03
C SER A 2 -6.47 -10.05 -19.46
N ASP A 3 -5.53 -10.05 -18.48
CA ASP A 3 -5.11 -11.27 -17.76
C ASP A 3 -6.12 -11.67 -16.68
N ARG A 4 -7.40 -11.35 -16.87
CA ARG A 4 -8.44 -11.67 -15.89
C ARG A 4 -8.94 -13.08 -16.02
N LEU A 5 -9.08 -13.75 -14.88
CA LEU A 5 -9.78 -15.02 -14.79
C LEU A 5 -11.29 -14.85 -15.09
N PRO A 6 -12.00 -15.92 -15.48
CA PRO A 6 -13.45 -15.92 -15.55
C PRO A 6 -14.10 -15.45 -14.25
N PRO A 7 -15.31 -14.85 -14.28
CA PRO A 7 -15.98 -14.44 -13.05
C PRO A 7 -16.27 -15.63 -12.14
N GLY A 8 -15.92 -15.49 -10.86
CA GLY A 8 -16.22 -16.49 -9.82
C GLY A 8 -17.46 -16.11 -9.00
N PRO A 9 -18.08 -17.06 -8.29
CA PRO A 9 -19.34 -16.84 -7.55
C PRO A 9 -19.21 -15.82 -6.41
N ASN A 10 -18.02 -15.63 -5.84
CA ASN A 10 -17.78 -14.73 -4.72
C ASN A 10 -17.01 -13.47 -5.14
N GLN A 11 -16.97 -13.16 -6.42
CA GLN A 11 -16.24 -12.00 -6.92
C GLN A 11 -17.06 -10.72 -6.71
N ARG A 12 -16.46 -9.71 -6.08
CA ARG A 12 -17.09 -8.40 -5.82
C ARG A 12 -16.93 -7.39 -6.96
N ILE A 13 -16.17 -7.74 -8.00
CA ILE A 13 -15.92 -6.87 -9.14
C ILE A 13 -17.15 -6.87 -10.05
N ASN A 14 -17.75 -5.70 -10.24
CA ASN A 14 -18.87 -5.50 -11.13
C ASN A 14 -18.37 -5.31 -12.58
N ARG A 15 -18.33 -6.39 -13.35
CA ARG A 15 -17.82 -6.37 -14.74
C ARG A 15 -18.73 -5.68 -15.74
N ALA A 16 -19.96 -5.34 -15.35
CA ALA A 16 -20.86 -4.55 -16.19
C ALA A 16 -20.51 -3.05 -16.18
N ARG A 17 -19.74 -2.60 -15.18
CA ARG A 17 -19.39 -1.19 -15.01
C ARG A 17 -17.90 -0.95 -15.20
N LEU A 18 -17.55 -0.53 -16.42
CA LEU A 18 -16.19 -0.14 -16.76
C LEU A 18 -15.90 1.27 -16.25
N ILE A 19 -14.77 1.43 -15.60
CA ILE A 19 -14.22 2.71 -15.11
C ILE A 19 -12.77 2.84 -15.58
N SER A 20 -12.19 4.00 -15.45
CA SER A 20 -10.79 4.21 -15.80
C SER A 20 -10.10 5.19 -14.88
N PHE A 21 -8.82 5.00 -14.69
CA PHE A 21 -7.93 5.89 -13.94
C PHE A 21 -6.61 6.10 -14.70
N ASP A 22 -5.81 7.04 -14.28
CA ASP A 22 -4.48 7.27 -14.83
C ASP A 22 -3.40 6.57 -14.01
N PHE A 23 -2.45 5.92 -14.65
CA PHE A 23 -1.25 5.40 -14.02
C PHE A 23 -0.02 5.86 -14.80
N ASP A 24 0.76 6.75 -14.19
CA ASP A 24 1.95 7.37 -14.79
C ASP A 24 1.66 8.05 -16.15
N GLY A 25 0.55 8.79 -16.25
CA GLY A 25 0.13 9.47 -17.46
C GLY A 25 -0.49 8.54 -18.52
N LYS A 26 -0.76 7.28 -18.18
CA LYS A 26 -1.40 6.30 -19.07
C LYS A 26 -2.73 5.84 -18.51
N LYS A 27 -3.76 5.95 -19.34
CA LYS A 27 -5.10 5.47 -19.00
C LYS A 27 -5.12 3.96 -18.80
N VAL A 28 -5.66 3.53 -17.66
CA VAL A 28 -5.86 2.11 -17.31
C VAL A 28 -7.34 1.85 -17.10
N GLU A 29 -7.84 0.81 -17.76
CA GLU A 29 -9.22 0.36 -17.61
C GLU A 29 -9.34 -0.56 -16.39
N ALA A 30 -10.41 -0.38 -15.65
CA ALA A 30 -10.76 -1.15 -14.46
C ALA A 30 -12.27 -1.37 -14.42
N TYR A 31 -12.71 -2.27 -13.57
CA TYR A 31 -14.12 -2.44 -13.25
C TYR A 31 -14.44 -1.88 -11.87
N GLU A 32 -15.67 -1.49 -11.65
CA GLU A 32 -16.14 -1.12 -10.32
C GLU A 32 -15.89 -2.27 -9.33
N GLY A 33 -15.27 -1.97 -8.19
CA GLY A 33 -14.85 -2.96 -7.20
C GLY A 33 -13.42 -3.47 -7.39
N ASP A 34 -12.71 -3.06 -8.46
CA ASP A 34 -11.27 -3.30 -8.54
C ASP A 34 -10.52 -2.44 -7.53
N THR A 35 -9.42 -2.99 -7.03
CA THR A 35 -8.35 -2.18 -6.43
C THR A 35 -7.38 -1.71 -7.51
N ILE A 36 -6.58 -0.68 -7.21
CA ILE A 36 -5.51 -0.22 -8.11
C ILE A 36 -4.62 -1.40 -8.51
N GLY A 37 -4.26 -2.23 -7.53
CA GLY A 37 -3.40 -3.40 -7.76
C GLY A 37 -4.02 -4.44 -8.67
N SER A 38 -5.30 -4.79 -8.47
CA SER A 38 -5.99 -5.78 -9.30
C SER A 38 -6.16 -5.28 -10.74
N ALA A 39 -6.47 -4.00 -10.93
CA ALA A 39 -6.60 -3.40 -12.25
C ALA A 39 -5.26 -3.36 -13.01
N LEU A 40 -4.17 -2.93 -12.35
CA LEU A 40 -2.84 -2.93 -12.93
C LEU A 40 -2.39 -4.35 -13.30
N HIS A 41 -2.62 -5.31 -12.42
CA HIS A 41 -2.29 -6.72 -12.67
C HIS A 41 -3.06 -7.27 -13.88
N ALA A 42 -4.35 -6.98 -13.95
CA ALA A 42 -5.21 -7.38 -15.07
C ALA A 42 -4.83 -6.74 -16.41
N SER A 43 -4.21 -5.55 -16.37
CA SER A 43 -3.65 -4.89 -17.56
C SER A 43 -2.26 -5.41 -17.97
N GLY A 44 -1.75 -6.46 -17.32
CA GLY A 44 -0.44 -7.05 -17.57
C GLY A 44 0.72 -6.36 -16.84
N ARG A 45 0.47 -5.33 -16.02
CA ARG A 45 1.52 -4.64 -15.27
C ARG A 45 1.86 -5.40 -14.00
N ARG A 46 3.04 -6.02 -13.97
CA ARG A 46 3.52 -6.80 -12.82
C ARG A 46 4.34 -5.96 -11.84
N THR A 47 5.00 -4.92 -12.33
CA THR A 47 5.79 -3.99 -11.52
C THR A 47 4.95 -2.74 -11.25
N ILE A 48 4.76 -2.42 -9.97
CA ILE A 48 3.94 -1.28 -9.49
C ILE A 48 4.83 -0.22 -8.85
N SER A 49 5.90 -0.65 -8.18
CA SER A 49 6.90 0.23 -7.57
C SER A 49 8.27 -0.44 -7.54
N ARG A 50 9.26 0.25 -6.98
CA ARG A 50 10.58 -0.35 -6.75
C ARG A 50 10.97 -0.26 -5.29
N SER A 51 11.90 -1.13 -4.84
CA SER A 51 12.39 -1.08 -3.47
C SER A 51 13.28 0.15 -3.27
N PHE A 52 13.21 0.76 -2.09
CA PHE A 52 13.91 2.02 -1.80
C PHE A 52 15.44 1.89 -1.75
N LYS A 53 15.99 0.72 -1.49
CA LYS A 53 17.43 0.52 -1.33
C LYS A 53 18.12 0.04 -2.62
N TYR A 54 17.57 -0.98 -3.23
CA TYR A 54 18.18 -1.64 -4.40
C TYR A 54 17.38 -1.44 -5.67
N HIS A 55 16.29 -0.70 -5.63
CA HIS A 55 15.44 -0.42 -6.77
C HIS A 55 14.97 -1.67 -7.53
N ARG A 56 14.83 -2.78 -6.79
CA ARG A 56 14.29 -4.04 -7.34
C ARG A 56 12.80 -3.90 -7.62
N PRO A 57 12.30 -4.49 -8.72
CA PRO A 57 10.89 -4.46 -9.03
C PRO A 57 10.02 -4.98 -7.89
N ARG A 58 8.92 -4.28 -7.61
CA ARG A 58 7.91 -4.63 -6.60
C ARG A 58 6.53 -4.65 -7.24
N GLY A 59 5.76 -5.68 -6.93
CA GLY A 59 4.39 -5.87 -7.38
C GLY A 59 3.48 -6.29 -6.25
N LEU A 60 2.37 -6.95 -6.57
CA LEU A 60 1.48 -7.52 -5.56
C LEU A 60 2.18 -8.70 -4.86
N LEU A 61 2.06 -8.78 -3.53
CA LEU A 61 2.58 -9.86 -2.72
C LEU A 61 1.53 -10.35 -1.71
N CYS A 62 1.22 -9.56 -0.67
CA CYS A 62 0.29 -9.98 0.38
C CYS A 62 -1.18 -9.83 -0.01
N CYS A 63 -1.52 -8.89 -0.88
CA CYS A 63 -2.88 -8.50 -1.29
C CYS A 63 -3.83 -8.13 -0.12
N ALA A 64 -3.29 -7.93 1.08
CA ALA A 64 -4.02 -7.65 2.32
C ALA A 64 -3.54 -6.37 3.01
N GLY A 65 -2.80 -5.49 2.31
CA GLY A 65 -2.30 -4.26 2.89
C GLY A 65 -1.19 -4.40 3.95
N GLN A 66 -0.63 -5.59 4.15
CA GLN A 66 0.33 -5.87 5.22
C GLN A 66 1.79 -5.64 4.85
N CYS A 67 2.12 -5.58 3.56
CA CYS A 67 3.50 -5.41 3.10
C CYS A 67 3.71 -4.08 2.36
N PRO A 68 4.98 -3.61 2.21
CA PRO A 68 5.30 -2.37 1.51
C PRO A 68 5.56 -2.55 0.01
N ASN A 69 5.10 -3.63 -0.62
CA ASN A 69 5.51 -3.93 -1.99
C ASN A 69 4.77 -3.14 -3.07
N CYS A 70 3.49 -2.84 -2.86
CA CYS A 70 2.64 -2.20 -3.86
C CYS A 70 2.34 -0.73 -3.53
N LEU A 71 3.30 -0.04 -2.94
CA LEU A 71 3.12 1.37 -2.59
C LEU A 71 3.13 2.26 -3.84
N VAL A 72 2.13 3.13 -3.91
CA VAL A 72 1.94 4.12 -4.98
C VAL A 72 1.62 5.49 -4.38
N GLU A 73 1.68 6.51 -5.21
CA GLU A 73 1.11 7.82 -4.92
C GLU A 73 -0.26 7.90 -5.56
N VAL A 74 -1.27 8.36 -4.83
CA VAL A 74 -2.65 8.51 -5.30
C VAL A 74 -3.11 9.93 -5.05
N ASP A 75 -3.51 10.63 -6.10
CA ASP A 75 -3.98 12.03 -6.03
C ASP A 75 -3.03 12.92 -5.20
N GLY A 76 -1.70 12.71 -5.35
CA GLY A 76 -0.64 13.42 -4.62
C GLY A 76 -0.34 12.88 -3.21
N TRP A 77 -1.01 11.83 -2.74
CA TRP A 77 -0.73 11.19 -1.46
C TRP A 77 0.19 9.98 -1.64
N PRO A 78 1.45 10.02 -1.18
CA PRO A 78 2.38 8.91 -1.30
C PRO A 78 2.12 7.83 -0.24
N GLY A 79 2.54 6.60 -0.56
CA GLY A 79 2.53 5.49 0.39
C GLY A 79 1.20 4.75 0.49
N VAL A 80 0.29 4.98 -0.46
CA VAL A 80 -0.98 4.24 -0.55
C VAL A 80 -0.71 2.81 -1.04
N ARG A 81 -1.40 1.83 -0.46
CA ARG A 81 -1.25 0.42 -0.83
C ARG A 81 -2.20 0.07 -1.98
N ALA A 82 -1.65 -0.10 -3.17
CA ALA A 82 -2.44 -0.39 -4.37
C ALA A 82 -3.31 -1.65 -4.27
N CYS A 83 -2.93 -2.63 -3.45
CA CYS A 83 -3.69 -3.87 -3.29
C CYS A 83 -5.01 -3.72 -2.53
N THR A 84 -5.16 -2.66 -1.74
CA THR A 84 -6.37 -2.42 -0.93
C THR A 84 -7.10 -1.13 -1.28
N GLU A 85 -6.46 -0.21 -2.04
CA GLU A 85 -7.10 1.04 -2.43
C GLU A 85 -8.06 0.82 -3.61
N PRO A 86 -9.37 1.11 -3.44
CA PRO A 86 -10.35 0.97 -4.51
C PRO A 86 -10.11 1.97 -5.63
N VAL A 87 -10.33 1.55 -6.87
CA VAL A 87 -10.26 2.45 -8.03
C VAL A 87 -11.48 3.37 -8.05
N ARG A 88 -11.22 4.66 -8.28
CA ARG A 88 -12.24 5.69 -8.53
C ARG A 88 -12.04 6.25 -9.95
N PRO A 89 -13.13 6.61 -10.66
CA PRO A 89 -13.01 7.24 -11.97
C PRO A 89 -12.18 8.53 -11.92
N GLY A 90 -11.22 8.66 -12.84
CA GLY A 90 -10.38 9.85 -12.95
C GLY A 90 -9.27 10.00 -11.90
N MET A 91 -9.07 9.00 -11.03
CA MET A 91 -7.99 8.96 -10.06
C MET A 91 -6.62 9.06 -10.75
N GLU A 92 -5.70 9.84 -10.20
CA GLU A 92 -4.32 9.93 -10.66
C GLU A 92 -3.42 9.07 -9.77
N VAL A 93 -2.77 8.08 -10.35
CA VAL A 93 -1.87 7.16 -9.64
C VAL A 93 -0.47 7.26 -10.24
N ARG A 94 0.53 7.38 -9.38
CA ARG A 94 1.94 7.42 -9.78
C ARG A 94 2.75 6.36 -9.05
N HIS A 95 3.74 5.82 -9.73
CA HIS A 95 4.69 4.91 -9.09
C HIS A 95 5.56 5.63 -8.04
N LEU A 96 6.12 4.86 -7.12
CA LEU A 96 7.12 5.33 -6.17
C LEU A 96 8.46 4.61 -6.40
N ASN A 97 9.56 5.27 -5.97
CA ASN A 97 10.91 4.72 -5.92
C ASN A 97 11.50 4.34 -7.29
N ALA A 98 11.13 5.02 -8.36
CA ALA A 98 11.78 4.87 -9.66
C ALA A 98 12.08 6.23 -10.30
N SER A 99 13.12 6.32 -11.10
CA SER A 99 13.45 7.54 -11.85
C SER A 99 14.30 7.17 -13.08
N PRO A 100 13.91 7.59 -14.30
CA PRO A 100 12.71 8.37 -14.63
C PRO A 100 11.41 7.55 -14.72
N SER A 101 11.45 6.23 -14.85
CA SER A 101 10.27 5.38 -14.98
C SER A 101 10.43 4.04 -14.29
N LEU A 102 9.34 3.27 -14.15
CA LEU A 102 9.38 1.90 -13.61
C LEU A 102 10.18 0.95 -14.51
N GLU A 103 10.08 1.10 -15.81
CA GLU A 103 10.75 0.26 -16.79
C GLU A 103 12.25 0.58 -16.84
N PHE A 104 12.57 1.87 -16.91
CA PHE A 104 13.95 2.35 -16.94
C PHE A 104 14.23 3.17 -15.68
N ASP A 105 14.86 2.53 -14.72
CA ASP A 105 15.21 3.15 -13.46
C ASP A 105 16.73 3.26 -13.32
N ALA A 106 17.26 4.48 -13.42
CA ALA A 106 18.70 4.75 -13.32
C ALA A 106 19.29 4.35 -11.95
N MET A 107 18.47 4.42 -10.89
CA MET A 107 18.88 4.04 -9.55
C MET A 107 19.04 2.53 -9.37
N ARG A 108 18.62 1.71 -10.34
CA ARG A 108 18.89 0.26 -10.36
C ARG A 108 20.39 -0.07 -10.30
N ALA A 109 21.26 0.86 -10.73
CA ALA A 109 22.70 0.71 -10.57
C ALA A 109 23.10 0.44 -9.11
N THR A 110 22.31 0.89 -8.13
CA THR A 110 22.54 0.59 -6.71
C THR A 110 22.43 -0.90 -6.38
N ASP A 111 21.71 -1.71 -7.15
CA ASP A 111 21.65 -3.17 -6.96
C ASP A 111 22.98 -3.85 -7.36
N LEU A 112 23.65 -3.33 -8.40
CA LEU A 112 24.92 -3.87 -8.89
C LEU A 112 26.08 -3.55 -7.94
N VAL A 113 26.09 -2.35 -7.36
CA VAL A 113 27.20 -1.84 -6.53
C VAL A 113 26.85 -1.90 -5.04
N GLY A 114 25.58 -1.92 -4.72
CA GLY A 114 25.05 -1.69 -3.38
C GLY A 114 25.41 -2.75 -2.35
N SER A 115 25.63 -4.00 -2.75
CA SER A 115 26.04 -5.05 -1.82
C SER A 115 27.41 -4.76 -1.17
N ARG A 116 28.29 -4.06 -1.88
CA ARG A 116 29.62 -3.66 -1.39
C ARG A 116 29.61 -2.30 -0.70
N LEU A 117 28.83 -1.32 -1.19
CA LEU A 117 28.81 0.05 -0.67
C LEU A 117 27.80 0.26 0.45
N THR A 118 26.72 -0.53 0.49
CA THR A 118 25.66 -0.41 1.49
C THR A 118 25.42 -1.73 2.21
N PRO A 119 26.38 -2.22 3.01
CA PRO A 119 26.21 -3.47 3.76
C PRO A 119 25.05 -3.34 4.76
N PRO A 120 24.51 -4.44 5.30
CA PRO A 120 23.50 -4.39 6.35
C PRO A 120 23.89 -3.44 7.49
N GLY A 121 22.98 -2.54 7.87
CA GLY A 121 23.27 -1.52 8.88
C GLY A 121 24.09 -0.32 8.38
N PHE A 122 24.28 -0.13 7.06
CA PHE A 122 25.02 1.00 6.50
C PHE A 122 24.53 2.35 7.05
N TYR A 123 23.25 2.48 7.30
CA TYR A 123 22.62 3.68 7.83
C TYR A 123 23.22 4.11 9.17
N TYR A 124 23.50 3.15 10.05
CA TYR A 124 24.13 3.37 11.36
C TYR A 124 25.64 3.35 11.34
N LYS A 125 26.24 2.72 10.34
CA LYS A 125 27.70 2.53 10.27
C LYS A 125 28.38 3.61 9.44
N THR A 126 27.83 3.94 8.28
CA THR A 126 28.51 4.78 7.27
C THR A 126 28.09 6.26 7.40
N PHE A 127 26.85 6.56 7.66
CA PHE A 127 26.31 7.93 7.60
C PHE A 127 26.13 8.62 8.96
N ILE A 128 26.43 7.93 10.07
CA ILE A 128 26.26 8.52 11.41
C ILE A 128 27.42 9.44 11.82
N ARG A 129 28.57 9.32 11.19
CA ARG A 129 29.77 10.13 11.50
C ARG A 129 30.25 10.92 10.28
N PRO A 130 30.61 12.21 10.45
CA PRO A 130 30.41 13.03 11.64
C PRO A 130 28.93 13.44 11.82
N ARG A 131 28.43 13.42 13.06
CA ARG A 131 27.02 13.72 13.40
C ARG A 131 26.52 15.07 12.86
N ARG A 132 27.43 16.05 12.71
CA ARG A 132 27.11 17.37 12.20
C ARG A 132 26.59 17.35 10.75
N LEU A 133 26.98 16.34 9.96
CA LEU A 133 26.56 16.19 8.56
C LEU A 133 25.27 15.37 8.40
N TRP A 134 24.74 14.83 9.50
CA TRP A 134 23.51 14.02 9.47
C TRP A 134 22.34 14.70 8.72
N PRO A 135 22.01 15.98 8.93
CA PRO A 135 20.90 16.61 8.20
C PRO A 135 21.11 16.64 6.68
N LEU A 136 22.35 16.70 6.23
CA LEU A 136 22.70 16.63 4.81
C LEU A 136 22.54 15.19 4.28
N TYR A 137 23.08 14.22 5.00
CA TYR A 137 22.93 12.81 4.63
C TYR A 137 21.49 12.37 4.62
N GLU A 138 20.70 12.75 5.62
CA GLU A 138 19.28 12.45 5.68
C GLU A 138 18.53 13.01 4.46
N ARG A 139 18.81 14.25 4.07
CA ARG A 139 18.17 14.88 2.90
C ARG A 139 18.47 14.12 1.62
N VAL A 140 19.72 13.73 1.42
CA VAL A 140 20.16 12.96 0.23
C VAL A 140 19.53 11.57 0.25
N LEU A 141 19.57 10.87 1.38
CA LEU A 141 19.00 9.53 1.54
C LEU A 141 17.48 9.54 1.34
N ARG A 142 16.79 10.54 1.90
CA ARG A 142 15.34 10.70 1.73
C ARG A 142 14.96 10.94 0.26
N HIS A 143 15.74 11.74 -0.44
CA HIS A 143 15.52 11.99 -1.87
C HIS A 143 15.78 10.71 -2.70
N ALA A 144 16.89 10.03 -2.43
CA ALA A 144 17.24 8.78 -3.11
C ALA A 144 16.25 7.64 -2.82
N ALA A 145 15.66 7.62 -1.63
CA ALA A 145 14.65 6.62 -1.25
C ALA A 145 13.30 6.79 -1.99
N GLY A 146 13.06 7.94 -2.63
CA GLY A 146 11.85 8.16 -3.45
C GLY A 146 10.53 7.95 -2.70
N LEU A 147 10.50 8.23 -1.38
CA LEU A 147 9.32 7.98 -0.52
C LEU A 147 8.14 8.93 -0.78
N GLY A 148 8.22 9.79 -1.80
CA GLY A 148 7.25 10.82 -2.09
C GLY A 148 7.38 12.06 -1.19
N LYS A 149 6.55 13.04 -1.46
CA LYS A 149 6.45 14.28 -0.67
C LYS A 149 5.01 14.45 -0.25
N LEU A 150 4.78 14.68 1.04
CA LEU A 150 3.46 15.05 1.51
C LEU A 150 3.02 16.36 0.85
N PRO A 151 1.77 16.48 0.41
CA PRO A 151 1.24 17.70 -0.17
C PRO A 151 1.33 18.84 0.86
N LYS A 152 1.80 20.01 0.43
CA LYS A 152 1.94 21.20 1.31
C LYS A 152 0.62 21.72 1.85
N LYS A 153 -0.45 21.59 1.09
CA LYS A 153 -1.82 21.74 1.58
C LYS A 153 -2.31 20.33 1.88
N GLN A 154 -2.46 19.98 3.16
CA GLN A 154 -3.34 18.89 3.51
C GLN A 154 -4.68 19.27 2.88
N ALA A 155 -5.10 18.51 1.85
CA ALA A 155 -6.50 18.45 1.59
C ALA A 155 -7.10 18.04 2.93
N GLU A 156 -7.88 18.91 3.54
CA GLU A 156 -8.62 18.61 4.74
C GLU A 156 -9.52 17.43 4.38
N ARG A 157 -8.99 16.24 4.59
CA ARG A 157 -9.80 15.06 4.65
C ARG A 157 -10.56 15.29 5.95
N GLU A 158 -11.77 15.81 5.85
CA GLU A 158 -12.68 15.89 6.98
C GLU A 158 -12.91 14.46 7.47
N TRP A 159 -12.13 14.06 8.44
CA TRP A 159 -12.35 12.83 9.14
C TRP A 159 -13.51 13.09 10.09
N HIS A 160 -14.71 12.73 9.70
CA HIS A 160 -15.82 12.66 10.62
C HIS A 160 -15.54 11.54 11.61
N THR A 161 -14.92 11.91 12.73
CA THR A 161 -14.64 10.96 13.81
C THR A 161 -15.83 10.93 14.74
N GLU A 162 -16.49 9.80 14.79
CA GLU A 162 -17.58 9.55 15.73
C GLU A 162 -17.01 8.88 16.99
N TYR A 163 -17.23 9.49 18.14
CA TYR A 163 -16.80 8.93 19.43
C TYR A 163 -17.95 8.16 20.06
N ARG A 164 -17.82 6.85 20.19
CA ARG A 164 -18.77 5.98 20.87
C ARG A 164 -18.14 5.38 22.11
N ARG A 165 -18.84 5.41 23.22
CA ARG A 165 -18.45 4.71 24.46
C ARG A 165 -19.41 3.54 24.66
N ARG A 166 -18.87 2.35 24.82
CA ARG A 166 -19.61 1.14 25.12
C ARG A 166 -18.91 0.37 26.24
N HIS A 167 -19.67 -0.20 27.15
CA HIS A 167 -19.20 -1.14 28.15
C HIS A 167 -19.39 -2.56 27.62
N ALA A 168 -18.45 -3.46 27.88
CA ALA A 168 -18.53 -4.87 27.53
C ALA A 168 -17.71 -5.68 28.55
N ASP A 169 -18.06 -6.95 28.75
CA ASP A 169 -17.29 -7.87 29.58
C ASP A 169 -15.98 -8.27 28.88
N VAL A 170 -16.04 -8.43 27.56
CA VAL A 170 -14.88 -8.82 26.74
C VAL A 170 -14.79 -7.93 25.51
N LEU A 171 -13.63 -7.30 25.32
CA LEU A 171 -13.28 -6.59 24.10
C LEU A 171 -12.28 -7.42 23.31
N VAL A 172 -12.64 -7.80 22.08
CA VAL A 172 -11.77 -8.48 21.12
C VAL A 172 -11.34 -7.48 20.05
N ILE A 173 -10.04 -7.29 19.88
CA ILE A 173 -9.46 -6.41 18.86
C ILE A 173 -8.84 -7.27 17.75
N GLY A 174 -9.37 -7.13 16.54
CA GLY A 174 -9.02 -7.90 15.36
C GLY A 174 -10.07 -8.95 15.02
N GLY A 175 -10.70 -8.78 13.84
CA GLY A 175 -11.78 -9.64 13.32
C GLY A 175 -11.30 -10.80 12.45
N GLY A 176 -10.03 -11.18 12.51
CA GLY A 176 -9.50 -12.37 11.85
C GLY A 176 -10.04 -13.67 12.47
N ILE A 177 -9.65 -14.82 11.93
CA ILE A 177 -10.14 -16.15 12.35
C ILE A 177 -10.02 -16.33 13.87
N ALA A 178 -8.88 -15.96 14.47
CA ALA A 178 -8.64 -16.10 15.90
C ALA A 178 -9.56 -15.20 16.74
N GLY A 179 -9.72 -13.93 16.32
CA GLY A 179 -10.58 -12.98 17.01
C GLY A 179 -12.06 -13.37 16.93
N MET A 180 -12.52 -13.80 15.78
CA MET A 180 -13.90 -14.31 15.61
C MET A 180 -14.15 -15.55 16.48
N ALA A 181 -13.22 -16.51 16.53
CA ALA A 181 -13.35 -17.69 17.38
C ALA A 181 -13.36 -17.33 18.87
N ALA A 182 -12.50 -16.40 19.29
CA ALA A 182 -12.46 -15.94 20.67
C ALA A 182 -13.75 -15.20 21.08
N ALA A 183 -14.25 -14.30 20.22
CA ALA A 183 -15.48 -13.57 20.45
C ALA A 183 -16.68 -14.52 20.54
N LEU A 184 -16.78 -15.48 19.62
CA LEU A 184 -17.84 -16.48 19.63
C LEU A 184 -17.81 -17.29 20.92
N ARG A 185 -16.62 -17.77 21.31
CA ARG A 185 -16.48 -18.57 22.52
C ARG A 185 -16.83 -17.80 23.80
N ALA A 186 -16.43 -16.52 23.89
CA ALA A 186 -16.80 -15.69 25.02
C ALA A 186 -18.33 -15.45 25.09
N ALA A 187 -18.97 -15.20 23.94
CA ALA A 187 -20.41 -15.02 23.85
C ALA A 187 -21.18 -16.32 24.22
N GLU A 188 -20.70 -17.50 23.79
CA GLU A 188 -21.27 -18.80 24.20
C GLU A 188 -21.22 -19.04 25.71
N LEU A 189 -20.25 -18.45 26.41
CA LEU A 189 -20.13 -18.49 27.86
C LEU A 189 -20.96 -17.41 28.56
N GLY A 190 -21.74 -16.62 27.84
CA GLY A 190 -22.68 -15.65 28.39
C GLY A 190 -22.10 -14.26 28.61
N ALA A 191 -20.88 -13.97 28.15
CA ALA A 191 -20.30 -12.63 28.24
C ALA A 191 -20.89 -11.65 27.22
N ASP A 192 -21.03 -10.35 27.59
CA ASP A 192 -21.26 -9.27 26.61
C ASP A 192 -19.95 -8.99 25.87
N VAL A 193 -19.92 -9.24 24.57
CA VAL A 193 -18.70 -9.18 23.76
C VAL A 193 -18.79 -8.08 22.73
N VAL A 194 -17.75 -7.27 22.66
CA VAL A 194 -17.51 -6.34 21.56
C VAL A 194 -16.30 -6.81 20.74
N LEU A 195 -16.50 -7.03 19.44
CA LEU A 195 -15.43 -7.28 18.49
C LEU A 195 -15.23 -6.03 17.63
N VAL A 196 -13.97 -5.59 17.52
CA VAL A 196 -13.56 -4.39 16.76
C VAL A 196 -12.51 -4.80 15.73
N ASP A 197 -12.68 -4.31 14.50
CA ASP A 197 -11.75 -4.51 13.41
C ASP A 197 -11.56 -3.20 12.63
N ASP A 198 -10.42 -3.01 11.98
CA ASP A 198 -10.13 -1.85 11.13
C ASP A 198 -10.57 -2.04 9.67
N GLY A 199 -10.99 -3.24 9.30
CA GLY A 199 -11.55 -3.57 8.00
C GLY A 199 -13.06 -3.34 7.92
N PRO A 200 -13.61 -3.19 6.71
CA PRO A 200 -15.07 -3.09 6.50
C PRO A 200 -15.80 -4.41 6.76
N GLU A 201 -15.09 -5.50 6.86
CA GLU A 201 -15.59 -6.86 7.01
C GLU A 201 -14.65 -7.71 7.83
N LEU A 202 -15.24 -8.69 8.53
CA LEU A 202 -14.48 -9.66 9.31
C LEU A 202 -13.84 -10.73 8.41
N GLY A 203 -12.73 -11.32 8.87
CA GLY A 203 -12.10 -12.47 8.21
C GLY A 203 -10.60 -12.30 7.94
N GLY A 204 -10.12 -11.08 7.76
CA GLY A 204 -8.70 -10.80 7.46
C GLY A 204 -8.28 -10.99 6.01
#